data_a8edd2f45a24d8ab5e55378358418ccb
#
_entry.id   a8edd2f45a24d8ab5e55378358418ccb
#
_cell.length_a   1.000
_cell.length_b   1.000
_cell.length_c   1.000
_cell.angle_alpha   90.00
_cell.angle_beta   90.00
_cell.angle_gamma   90.00
#
_symmetry.space_group_name_H-M   'P 1'
#
loop_
_entity.id
_entity.type
_entity.pdbx_description
1 polymer ?
#
loop_
_entity_poly.entity_id
_entity_poly.type
_entity_poly.pdbx_seq_one_letter_code
_entity_poly.pdbx_strand_id
1 'polypeptide(L)'
;GHDLVFVPFPARPGSVKDAVRGADALQILGLNVTVPYKSEVMDSLQEIDTLAGNIGALNTLVRTEGGYKGYNTDMEGLYRAMQSEDIEIEKERIILLGAGGAARAVAHLCALKGADTVYMLNRTLDKAEQVADEVNRMTGRNVICPILLQESHRIPEGRSLAVQGTSVGLAPQGDMVVISDPA
;
A
#
# COMPACT_ATOMS: atom_id res chain seq x y z
N GLY A 1 26.76 13.28 6.59
CA GLY A 1 25.35 13.28 7.02
C GLY A 1 24.76 14.65 6.84
N HIS A 2 23.43 14.74 6.81
CA HIS A 2 22.72 16.01 6.78
C HIS A 2 22.34 16.40 8.21
N ASP A 3 22.40 17.70 8.54
CA ASP A 3 21.94 18.24 9.83
C ASP A 3 20.42 18.44 9.76
N LEU A 4 19.67 17.35 10.02
CA LEU A 4 18.21 17.32 9.94
C LEU A 4 17.61 16.73 11.22
N VAL A 5 16.45 17.23 11.61
CA VAL A 5 15.65 16.71 12.73
C VAL A 5 14.39 16.07 12.18
N PHE A 6 14.05 14.87 12.67
CA PHE A 6 12.81 14.18 12.35
C PHE A 6 11.95 14.08 13.62
N VAL A 7 10.73 14.62 13.57
CA VAL A 7 9.82 14.68 14.73
C VAL A 7 8.41 14.25 14.33
N PRO A 8 7.67 13.54 15.21
CA PRO A 8 6.30 13.14 14.94
C PRO A 8 5.32 14.30 15.22
N PHE A 9 4.32 14.43 14.35
CA PHE A 9 3.20 15.35 14.51
C PHE A 9 1.89 14.58 14.48
N PRO A 10 1.12 14.50 15.59
CA PRO A 10 -0.20 13.90 15.56
C PRO A 10 -1.20 14.83 14.85
N ALA A 11 -1.66 14.46 13.68
CA ALA A 11 -2.74 15.17 12.99
C ALA A 11 -4.10 14.71 13.53
N ARG A 12 -5.05 15.63 13.71
CA ARG A 12 -6.43 15.28 14.07
C ARG A 12 -7.17 14.78 12.81
N PRO A 13 -8.16 13.89 12.98
CA PRO A 13 -9.05 13.53 11.89
C PRO A 13 -9.66 14.78 11.23
N GLY A 14 -9.65 14.82 9.88
CA GLY A 14 -10.17 15.93 9.10
C GLY A 14 -9.27 17.18 9.03
N SER A 15 -8.07 17.17 9.64
CA SER A 15 -7.14 18.32 9.60
C SER A 15 -5.89 18.10 8.74
N VAL A 16 -5.86 17.04 7.93
CA VAL A 16 -4.67 16.69 7.11
C VAL A 16 -4.29 17.82 6.14
N LYS A 17 -5.28 18.42 5.49
CA LYS A 17 -5.05 19.54 4.57
C LYS A 17 -4.43 20.74 5.25
N ASP A 18 -4.90 21.09 6.45
CA ASP A 18 -4.35 22.21 7.22
C ASP A 18 -2.95 21.89 7.76
N ALA A 19 -2.70 20.62 8.13
CA ALA A 19 -1.37 20.17 8.53
C ALA A 19 -0.36 20.29 7.39
N VAL A 20 -0.71 19.89 6.17
CA VAL A 20 0.16 20.03 4.99
C VAL A 20 0.42 21.51 4.67
N ARG A 21 -0.62 22.35 4.69
CA ARG A 21 -0.47 23.81 4.48
C ARG A 21 0.39 24.48 5.55
N GLY A 22 0.20 24.07 6.83
CA GLY A 22 1.02 24.56 7.92
C GLY A 22 2.48 24.15 7.79
N ALA A 23 2.73 22.91 7.39
CA ALA A 23 4.09 22.42 7.13
C ALA A 23 4.78 23.19 5.99
N ASP A 24 4.06 23.52 4.92
CA ASP A 24 4.58 24.34 3.84
C ASP A 24 4.90 25.77 4.30
N ALA A 25 3.98 26.38 5.05
CA ALA A 25 4.21 27.72 5.64
C ALA A 25 5.41 27.76 6.58
N LEU A 26 5.70 26.68 7.31
CA LEU A 26 6.86 26.49 8.18
C LEU A 26 8.13 26.07 7.42
N GLN A 27 8.05 25.90 6.10
CA GLN A 27 9.15 25.47 5.24
C GLN A 27 9.75 24.12 5.64
N ILE A 28 8.93 23.19 6.15
CA ILE A 28 9.35 21.83 6.47
C ILE A 28 9.78 21.12 5.18
N LEU A 29 10.96 20.52 5.19
CA LEU A 29 11.58 19.94 3.99
C LEU A 29 10.83 18.71 3.42
N GLY A 30 10.19 17.95 4.28
CA GLY A 30 9.42 16.79 3.87
C GLY A 30 8.62 16.20 5.02
N LEU A 31 7.65 15.35 4.70
CA LEU A 31 6.78 14.69 5.66
C LEU A 31 6.67 13.21 5.31
N ASN A 32 6.71 12.36 6.34
CA ASN A 32 6.19 11.00 6.20
C ASN A 32 4.74 10.96 6.67
N VAL A 33 3.90 10.28 5.90
CA VAL A 33 2.48 10.11 6.18
C VAL A 33 2.19 8.64 6.47
N THR A 34 1.49 8.37 7.56
CA THR A 34 1.13 7.01 7.95
C THR A 34 -0.38 6.85 8.10
N VAL A 35 -0.81 5.69 8.55
CA VAL A 35 -2.21 5.37 8.81
C VAL A 35 -2.83 6.37 9.77
N PRO A 36 -4.08 6.86 9.53
CA PRO A 36 -4.99 6.47 8.44
C PRO A 36 -4.91 7.39 7.20
N TYR A 37 -3.95 8.28 7.07
CA TYR A 37 -3.98 9.46 6.21
C TYR A 37 -3.35 9.27 4.82
N LYS A 38 -2.81 8.10 4.48
CA LYS A 38 -2.06 7.85 3.23
C LYS A 38 -2.85 8.13 1.94
N SER A 39 -4.17 7.94 1.96
CA SER A 39 -5.03 8.28 0.82
C SER A 39 -5.61 9.69 0.94
N GLU A 40 -6.04 10.10 2.16
CA GLU A 40 -6.66 11.41 2.40
C GLU A 40 -5.71 12.57 2.05
N VAL A 41 -4.43 12.43 2.32
CA VAL A 41 -3.44 13.49 2.08
C VAL A 41 -3.27 13.82 0.59
N MET A 42 -3.64 12.93 -0.31
CA MET A 42 -3.55 13.15 -1.76
C MET A 42 -4.35 14.37 -2.22
N ASP A 43 -5.54 14.58 -1.63
CA ASP A 43 -6.40 15.74 -1.93
C ASP A 43 -5.79 17.08 -1.50
N SER A 44 -4.70 17.04 -0.77
CA SER A 44 -3.99 18.23 -0.26
C SER A 44 -2.82 18.64 -1.12
N LEU A 45 -2.50 17.86 -2.17
CA LEU A 45 -1.30 18.04 -2.99
C LEU A 45 -1.65 18.48 -4.40
N GLN A 46 -0.79 19.30 -5.00
CA GLN A 46 -0.86 19.69 -6.40
C GLN A 46 -0.09 18.73 -7.31
N GLU A 47 0.95 18.12 -6.79
CA GLU A 47 1.78 17.17 -7.52
C GLU A 47 1.82 15.81 -6.81
N ILE A 48 1.54 14.76 -7.58
CA ILE A 48 1.64 13.37 -7.11
C ILE A 48 2.45 12.60 -8.15
N ASP A 49 3.40 11.81 -7.68
CA ASP A 49 4.12 10.86 -8.54
C ASP A 49 3.14 9.89 -9.21
N THR A 50 3.39 9.56 -10.47
CA THR A 50 2.49 8.72 -11.27
C THR A 50 2.19 7.38 -10.58
N LEU A 51 3.21 6.75 -9.99
CA LEU A 51 3.03 5.47 -9.31
C LEU A 51 2.19 5.62 -8.03
N ALA A 52 2.48 6.67 -7.23
CA ALA A 52 1.69 6.97 -6.03
C ALA A 52 0.22 7.29 -6.38
N GLY A 53 -0.01 8.00 -7.47
CA GLY A 53 -1.35 8.26 -8.02
C GLY A 53 -2.08 6.98 -8.41
N ASN A 54 -1.42 6.07 -9.10
CA ASN A 54 -1.98 4.78 -9.49
C ASN A 54 -2.28 3.88 -8.28
N ILE A 55 -1.44 3.90 -7.24
CA ILE A 55 -1.67 3.16 -6.00
C ILE A 55 -2.86 3.74 -5.20
N GLY A 56 -3.17 5.02 -5.36
CA GLY A 56 -4.19 5.72 -4.57
C GLY A 56 -3.81 5.90 -3.10
N ALA A 57 -2.50 5.87 -2.80
CA ALA A 57 -1.96 6.09 -1.47
C ALA A 57 -0.51 6.58 -1.56
N LEU A 58 -0.11 7.44 -0.66
CA LEU A 58 1.26 7.92 -0.54
C LEU A 58 1.71 7.99 0.93
N ASN A 59 3.00 7.91 1.15
CA ASN A 59 3.59 7.92 2.48
C ASN A 59 4.72 8.95 2.65
N THR A 60 5.11 9.62 1.58
CA THR A 60 6.25 10.55 1.60
C THR A 60 5.91 11.80 0.81
N LEU A 61 6.06 12.96 1.42
CA LEU A 61 5.94 14.27 0.79
C LEU A 61 7.32 14.94 0.75
N VAL A 62 7.69 15.41 -0.41
CA VAL A 62 8.93 16.16 -0.61
C VAL A 62 8.60 17.58 -1.02
N ARG A 63 9.19 18.56 -0.37
CA ARG A 63 8.95 19.96 -0.65
C ARG A 63 9.47 20.35 -2.04
N THR A 64 8.65 21.10 -2.79
CA THR A 64 8.96 21.71 -4.08
C THR A 64 8.74 23.23 -4.00
N GLU A 65 8.98 23.95 -5.10
CA GLU A 65 8.68 25.38 -5.16
C GLU A 65 7.18 25.70 -5.04
N GLY A 66 6.31 24.76 -5.45
CA GLY A 66 4.86 24.91 -5.43
C GLY A 66 4.14 24.25 -4.23
N GLY A 67 4.86 23.79 -3.21
CA GLY A 67 4.32 23.07 -2.06
C GLY A 67 4.97 21.70 -1.89
N TYR A 68 4.17 20.63 -1.89
CA TYR A 68 4.70 19.27 -1.77
C TYR A 68 4.33 18.40 -2.95
N LYS A 69 5.28 17.55 -3.35
CA LYS A 69 5.04 16.40 -4.24
C LYS A 69 4.98 15.12 -3.43
N GLY A 70 3.95 14.30 -3.69
CA GLY A 70 3.68 13.06 -2.99
C GLY A 70 4.25 11.84 -3.69
N TYR A 71 4.80 10.90 -2.91
CA TYR A 71 5.38 9.64 -3.37
C TYR A 71 4.89 8.46 -2.53
N ASN A 72 4.97 7.26 -3.11
CA ASN A 72 4.81 6.01 -2.38
C ASN A 72 6.15 5.25 -2.38
N THR A 73 6.75 5.12 -1.21
CA THR A 73 8.01 4.39 -1.03
C THR A 73 7.80 2.98 -0.45
N ASP A 74 6.57 2.61 -0.08
CA ASP A 74 6.26 1.29 0.49
C ASP A 74 6.54 0.18 -0.52
N MET A 75 6.13 0.39 -1.77
CA MET A 75 6.27 -0.59 -2.84
C MET A 75 7.74 -0.89 -3.15
N GLU A 76 8.54 0.14 -3.34
CA GLU A 76 9.98 -0.02 -3.62
C GLU A 76 10.71 -0.60 -2.42
N GLY A 77 10.35 -0.18 -1.20
CA GLY A 77 10.91 -0.71 0.04
C GLY A 77 10.65 -2.20 0.19
N LEU A 78 9.40 -2.63 -0.05
CA LEU A 78 9.04 -4.06 -0.01
C LEU A 78 9.82 -4.84 -1.08
N TYR A 79 9.89 -4.34 -2.30
CA TYR A 79 10.59 -5.03 -3.38
C TYR A 79 12.09 -5.23 -3.06
N ARG A 80 12.75 -4.20 -2.55
CA ARG A 80 14.16 -4.31 -2.11
C ARG A 80 14.34 -5.30 -0.97
N ALA A 81 13.41 -5.31 -0.01
CA ALA A 81 13.45 -6.28 1.08
C ALA A 81 13.28 -7.72 0.57
N MET A 82 12.35 -7.95 -0.38
CA MET A 82 12.19 -9.27 -1.01
C MET A 82 13.46 -9.68 -1.77
N GLN A 83 14.06 -8.78 -2.54
CA GLN A 83 15.29 -9.06 -3.26
C GLN A 83 16.46 -9.40 -2.32
N SER A 84 16.55 -8.77 -1.15
CA SER A 84 17.63 -9.07 -0.16
C SER A 84 17.49 -10.45 0.47
N GLU A 85 16.32 -11.07 0.38
CA GLU A 85 16.02 -12.42 0.88
C GLU A 85 15.84 -13.43 -0.26
N ASP A 86 16.30 -13.10 -1.48
CA ASP A 86 16.19 -13.94 -2.68
C ASP A 86 14.73 -14.38 -2.98
N ILE A 87 13.73 -13.52 -2.65
CA ILE A 87 12.33 -13.76 -2.91
C ILE A 87 11.97 -13.14 -4.26
N GLU A 88 11.68 -13.99 -5.24
CA GLU A 88 11.24 -13.59 -6.58
C GLU A 88 9.72 -13.42 -6.63
N ILE A 89 9.26 -12.46 -7.44
CA ILE A 89 7.82 -12.24 -7.72
C ILE A 89 7.45 -12.77 -9.11
N GLU A 90 8.41 -12.75 -10.05
CA GLU A 90 8.15 -13.14 -11.44
C GLU A 90 7.64 -14.59 -11.52
N LYS A 91 6.49 -14.77 -12.17
CA LYS A 91 5.82 -16.07 -12.35
C LYS A 91 5.36 -16.77 -11.06
N GLU A 92 5.46 -16.10 -9.91
CA GLU A 92 4.96 -16.65 -8.65
C GLU A 92 3.45 -16.40 -8.49
N ARG A 93 2.80 -17.31 -7.78
CA ARG A 93 1.44 -17.12 -7.28
C ARG A 93 1.50 -16.45 -5.93
N ILE A 94 0.71 -15.41 -5.76
CA ILE A 94 0.71 -14.58 -4.55
C ILE A 94 -0.66 -14.70 -3.87
N ILE A 95 -0.66 -14.92 -2.57
CA ILE A 95 -1.85 -14.80 -1.72
C ILE A 95 -1.70 -13.49 -0.95
N LEU A 96 -2.55 -12.52 -1.26
CA LEU A 96 -2.52 -11.20 -0.67
C LEU A 96 -3.73 -10.99 0.25
N LEU A 97 -3.48 -10.80 1.53
CA LEU A 97 -4.52 -10.58 2.52
C LEU A 97 -4.78 -9.09 2.70
N GLY A 98 -6.01 -8.65 2.39
CA GLY A 98 -6.46 -7.27 2.49
C GLY A 98 -6.60 -6.56 1.15
N ALA A 99 -7.30 -5.40 1.18
CA ALA A 99 -7.50 -4.49 0.05
C ALA A 99 -7.37 -3.01 0.48
N GLY A 100 -6.59 -2.73 1.53
CA GLY A 100 -6.25 -1.38 1.99
C GLY A 100 -5.04 -0.81 1.26
N GLY A 101 -4.56 0.38 1.65
CA GLY A 101 -3.47 1.07 0.98
C GLY A 101 -2.17 0.26 0.87
N ALA A 102 -1.79 -0.50 1.91
CA ALA A 102 -0.63 -1.38 1.85
C ALA A 102 -0.84 -2.54 0.85
N ALA A 103 -2.00 -3.20 0.90
CA ALA A 103 -2.33 -4.27 -0.03
C ALA A 103 -2.41 -3.77 -1.48
N ARG A 104 -2.92 -2.56 -1.73
CA ARG A 104 -2.88 -1.92 -3.04
C ARG A 104 -1.46 -1.79 -3.57
N ALA A 105 -0.54 -1.25 -2.76
CA ALA A 105 0.85 -1.11 -3.15
C ALA A 105 1.48 -2.46 -3.52
N VAL A 106 1.20 -3.51 -2.72
CA VAL A 106 1.65 -4.88 -3.01
C VAL A 106 1.04 -5.42 -4.31
N ALA A 107 -0.26 -5.21 -4.55
CA ALA A 107 -0.92 -5.66 -5.77
C ALA A 107 -0.29 -5.02 -7.02
N HIS A 108 -0.04 -3.70 -6.98
CA HIS A 108 0.66 -2.99 -8.05
C HIS A 108 2.08 -3.54 -8.24
N LEU A 109 2.84 -3.74 -7.16
CA LEU A 109 4.17 -4.32 -7.22
C LEU A 109 4.16 -5.68 -7.91
N CYS A 110 3.32 -6.60 -7.45
CA CYS A 110 3.24 -7.96 -7.99
C CYS A 110 2.87 -7.96 -9.48
N ALA A 111 1.89 -7.14 -9.87
CA ALA A 111 1.49 -7.03 -11.27
C ALA A 111 2.61 -6.45 -12.16
N LEU A 112 3.32 -5.42 -11.71
CA LEU A 112 4.43 -4.80 -12.43
C LEU A 112 5.67 -5.71 -12.49
N LYS A 113 5.91 -6.53 -11.48
CA LYS A 113 7.07 -7.45 -11.40
C LYS A 113 6.78 -8.83 -11.97
N GLY A 114 5.66 -9.01 -12.67
CA GLY A 114 5.42 -10.20 -13.47
C GLY A 114 4.87 -11.40 -12.70
N ALA A 115 4.22 -11.20 -11.55
CA ALA A 115 3.49 -12.27 -10.87
C ALA A 115 2.56 -13.01 -11.87
N ASP A 116 2.41 -14.32 -11.69
CA ASP A 116 1.47 -15.12 -12.46
C ASP A 116 0.03 -14.75 -12.09
N THR A 117 -0.31 -14.89 -10.83
CA THR A 117 -1.64 -14.58 -10.30
C THR A 117 -1.52 -14.06 -8.86
N VAL A 118 -2.32 -13.06 -8.52
CA VAL A 118 -2.47 -12.53 -7.16
C VAL A 118 -3.87 -12.80 -6.67
N TYR A 119 -4.05 -13.75 -5.79
CA TYR A 119 -5.33 -14.00 -5.09
C TYR A 119 -5.48 -12.99 -3.96
N MET A 120 -6.31 -11.97 -4.18
CA MET A 120 -6.56 -10.92 -3.20
C MET A 120 -7.75 -11.27 -2.32
N LEU A 121 -7.49 -11.67 -1.07
CA LEU A 121 -8.52 -12.05 -0.11
C LEU A 121 -8.90 -10.86 0.76
N ASN A 122 -10.18 -10.51 0.77
CA ASN A 122 -10.67 -9.45 1.63
C ASN A 122 -12.04 -9.81 2.24
N ARG A 123 -12.34 -9.25 3.43
CA ARG A 123 -13.65 -9.43 4.10
C ARG A 123 -14.81 -8.78 3.33
N THR A 124 -14.52 -7.76 2.53
CA THR A 124 -15.48 -7.07 1.67
C THR A 124 -15.02 -7.27 0.23
N LEU A 125 -15.76 -8.07 -0.53
CA LEU A 125 -15.38 -8.44 -1.90
C LEU A 125 -15.27 -7.20 -2.80
N ASP A 126 -16.23 -6.28 -2.75
CA ASP A 126 -16.27 -5.06 -3.57
C ASP A 126 -14.97 -4.25 -3.50
N LYS A 127 -14.33 -4.20 -2.30
CA LYS A 127 -13.04 -3.51 -2.14
C LYS A 127 -11.90 -4.21 -2.87
N ALA A 128 -11.91 -5.54 -2.87
CA ALA A 128 -10.91 -6.32 -3.60
C ALA A 128 -11.13 -6.22 -5.11
N GLU A 129 -12.39 -6.22 -5.56
CA GLU A 129 -12.78 -6.03 -6.96
C GLU A 129 -12.34 -4.65 -7.47
N GLN A 130 -12.57 -3.59 -6.72
CA GLN A 130 -12.13 -2.24 -7.07
C GLN A 130 -10.62 -2.17 -7.30
N VAL A 131 -9.83 -2.77 -6.39
CA VAL A 131 -8.37 -2.82 -6.53
C VAL A 131 -7.97 -3.68 -7.73
N ALA A 132 -8.62 -4.83 -7.94
CA ALA A 132 -8.36 -5.70 -9.07
C ALA A 132 -8.61 -5.00 -10.40
N ASP A 133 -9.76 -4.34 -10.57
CA ASP A 133 -10.11 -3.60 -11.78
C ASP A 133 -9.11 -2.48 -12.07
N GLU A 134 -8.69 -1.75 -11.03
CA GLU A 134 -7.73 -0.67 -11.15
C GLU A 134 -6.36 -1.18 -11.60
N VAL A 135 -5.81 -2.19 -10.91
CA VAL A 135 -4.48 -2.74 -11.20
C VAL A 135 -4.45 -3.46 -12.54
N ASN A 136 -5.46 -4.27 -12.83
CA ASN A 136 -5.56 -5.01 -14.09
C ASN A 136 -5.68 -4.06 -15.28
N ARG A 137 -6.46 -2.99 -15.16
CA ARG A 137 -6.59 -1.95 -16.20
C ARG A 137 -5.28 -1.20 -16.42
N MET A 138 -4.63 -0.78 -15.34
CA MET A 138 -3.36 -0.04 -15.41
C MET A 138 -2.25 -0.85 -16.06
N THR A 139 -2.16 -2.15 -15.76
CA THR A 139 -1.10 -3.03 -16.27
C THR A 139 -1.44 -3.68 -17.61
N GLY A 140 -2.69 -3.59 -18.05
CA GLY A 140 -3.19 -4.31 -19.23
C GLY A 140 -3.20 -5.84 -19.06
N ARG A 141 -3.08 -6.34 -17.83
CA ARG A 141 -2.99 -7.77 -17.49
C ARG A 141 -4.10 -8.14 -16.51
N ASN A 142 -4.66 -9.33 -16.64
CA ASN A 142 -5.64 -9.85 -15.69
C ASN A 142 -4.95 -10.71 -14.61
N VAL A 143 -4.18 -10.06 -13.75
CA VAL A 143 -3.31 -10.70 -12.74
C VAL A 143 -3.99 -10.80 -11.38
N ILE A 144 -4.77 -9.77 -10.99
CA ILE A 144 -5.41 -9.74 -9.68
C ILE A 144 -6.74 -10.46 -9.73
N CYS A 145 -6.88 -11.49 -8.88
CA CYS A 145 -8.10 -12.30 -8.73
C CYS A 145 -8.70 -12.00 -7.34
N PRO A 146 -9.80 -11.21 -7.24
CA PRO A 146 -10.42 -10.91 -5.97
C PRO A 146 -11.19 -12.11 -5.43
N ILE A 147 -11.04 -12.42 -4.15
CA ILE A 147 -11.70 -13.53 -3.47
C ILE A 147 -12.23 -13.05 -2.11
N LEU A 148 -13.47 -13.42 -1.78
CA LEU A 148 -14.00 -13.22 -0.44
C LEU A 148 -13.20 -14.08 0.55
N LEU A 149 -12.78 -13.51 1.69
CA LEU A 149 -11.88 -14.21 2.63
C LEU A 149 -12.42 -15.57 3.08
N GLN A 150 -13.74 -15.69 3.27
CA GLN A 150 -14.40 -16.96 3.61
C GLN A 150 -14.39 -18.00 2.48
N GLU A 151 -14.05 -17.60 1.27
CA GLU A 151 -13.96 -18.46 0.08
C GLU A 151 -12.50 -18.80 -0.28
N SER A 152 -11.59 -18.77 0.67
CA SER A 152 -10.17 -19.06 0.47
C SER A 152 -9.91 -20.46 -0.12
N HIS A 153 -10.83 -21.41 0.09
CA HIS A 153 -10.82 -22.75 -0.54
C HIS A 153 -10.87 -22.71 -2.09
N ARG A 154 -11.20 -21.56 -2.69
CA ARG A 154 -11.17 -21.36 -4.15
C ARG A 154 -9.77 -21.15 -4.70
N ILE A 155 -8.77 -20.95 -3.83
CA ILE A 155 -7.37 -20.83 -4.25
C ILE A 155 -6.86 -22.22 -4.61
N PRO A 156 -6.30 -22.43 -5.80
CA PRO A 156 -5.75 -23.72 -6.18
C PRO A 156 -4.60 -24.14 -5.25
N GLU A 157 -4.53 -25.43 -4.93
CA GLU A 157 -3.41 -25.99 -4.15
C GLU A 157 -2.05 -25.73 -4.81
N GLY A 158 -1.00 -25.70 -4.01
CA GLY A 158 0.38 -25.59 -4.45
C GLY A 158 1.13 -24.43 -3.80
N ARG A 159 2.40 -24.29 -4.13
CA ARG A 159 3.27 -23.23 -3.60
C ARG A 159 2.74 -21.85 -3.97
N SER A 160 2.73 -20.95 -2.99
CA SER A 160 2.40 -19.55 -3.17
C SER A 160 3.19 -18.70 -2.17
N LEU A 161 3.47 -17.45 -2.50
CA LEU A 161 3.96 -16.47 -1.54
C LEU A 161 2.75 -15.82 -0.86
N ALA A 162 2.77 -15.74 0.48
CA ALA A 162 1.72 -15.09 1.24
C ALA A 162 2.17 -13.72 1.74
N VAL A 163 1.36 -12.69 1.53
CA VAL A 163 1.62 -11.32 1.96
C VAL A 163 0.47 -10.80 2.81
N GLN A 164 0.78 -10.38 4.03
CA GLN A 164 -0.17 -9.77 4.95
C GLN A 164 -0.23 -8.25 4.72
N GLY A 165 -1.32 -7.75 4.15
CA GLY A 165 -1.55 -6.34 3.86
C GLY A 165 -2.72 -5.72 4.64
N THR A 166 -3.21 -6.41 5.71
CA THR A 166 -4.28 -5.89 6.58
C THR A 166 -3.72 -5.17 7.81
N SER A 167 -4.58 -4.48 8.54
CA SER A 167 -4.26 -3.92 9.86
C SER A 167 -4.41 -4.93 11.00
N VAL A 168 -4.78 -6.17 10.73
CA VAL A 168 -4.93 -7.21 11.75
C VAL A 168 -3.56 -7.55 12.32
N GLY A 169 -3.45 -7.60 13.64
CA GLY A 169 -2.18 -7.80 14.33
C GLY A 169 -1.40 -6.52 14.64
N LEU A 170 -1.86 -5.34 14.16
CA LEU A 170 -1.30 -4.06 14.58
C LEU A 170 -1.85 -3.63 15.94
N ALA A 171 -1.02 -2.96 16.75
CA ALA A 171 -1.45 -2.39 18.02
C ALA A 171 -2.68 -1.46 17.83
N PRO A 172 -3.66 -1.46 18.76
CA PRO A 172 -3.71 -2.15 20.05
C PRO A 172 -4.24 -3.60 19.99
N GLN A 173 -4.50 -4.15 18.81
CA GLN A 173 -5.11 -5.49 18.61
C GLN A 173 -4.05 -6.55 18.23
N GLY A 174 -2.87 -6.50 18.85
CA GLY A 174 -1.71 -7.30 18.50
C GLY A 174 -1.87 -8.83 18.52
N ASP A 175 -2.89 -9.35 19.24
CA ASP A 175 -3.13 -10.79 19.38
C ASP A 175 -4.07 -11.36 18.31
N MET A 176 -4.53 -10.55 17.35
CA MET A 176 -5.41 -11.01 16.28
C MET A 176 -4.62 -11.57 15.11
N VAL A 177 -5.10 -12.68 14.53
CA VAL A 177 -4.60 -13.27 13.30
C VAL A 177 -5.66 -13.23 12.20
N VAL A 178 -5.25 -13.12 10.94
CA VAL A 178 -6.16 -13.06 9.80
C VAL A 178 -6.67 -14.46 9.45
N ILE A 179 -5.83 -15.47 9.62
CA ILE A 179 -6.11 -16.88 9.37
C ILE A 179 -5.82 -17.61 10.67
N SER A 180 -6.85 -18.22 11.24
CA SER A 180 -6.79 -18.86 12.57
C SER A 180 -6.52 -20.37 12.52
N ASP A 181 -6.56 -20.99 11.35
CA ASP A 181 -6.35 -22.42 11.19
C ASP A 181 -5.49 -22.74 9.97
N PRO A 182 -4.32 -23.36 10.15
CA PRO A 182 -3.47 -23.82 9.05
C PRO A 182 -3.81 -25.26 8.60
N ALA A 183 -5.04 -25.76 8.86
CA ALA A 183 -5.42 -27.12 8.47
C ALA A 183 -5.42 -27.36 6.97
#